data_39eda54bbc71a81d39cdc0b8b1bbb66c
#
_entry.id   39eda54bbc71a81d39cdc0b8b1bbb66c
#
_cell.length_a   1.000
_cell.length_b   1.000
_cell.length_c   1.000
_cell.angle_alpha   90.00
_cell.angle_beta   90.00
_cell.angle_gamma   90.00
#
_symmetry.space_group_name_H-M   'P 1'
#
loop_
_entity.id
_entity.type
_entity.pdbx_description
1 polymer ?
#
loop_
_entity_poly.entity_id
_entity_poly.type
_entity_poly.pdbx_seq_one_letter_code
_entity_poly.pdbx_strand_id
1 'polypeptide(L)'
;MKYSSYPIYKESGIKWLGEIPSGWDAKRLKYISTVNDDILPDSTSENKEINYIDIGSVTTGYIQNHEQMLYGNAPSRAKRIVKHGDILVSTVRTYLKAIAPVPIEYDNYIASTGFAVIRSTVKLDSSFAKYALLSSYFVDLVESRSVGVSYP
;
A
#
# COMPACT_ATOMS: atom_id res chain seq x y z
N MET A 1 -7.16 22.28 -13.83
CA MET A 1 -8.38 22.42 -13.01
C MET A 1 -7.99 23.10 -11.70
N LYS A 2 -8.64 24.20 -11.35
CA LYS A 2 -8.42 24.86 -10.07
C LYS A 2 -9.46 24.29 -9.09
N TYR A 3 -9.04 23.47 -8.15
CA TYR A 3 -9.94 22.98 -7.11
C TYR A 3 -10.35 24.15 -6.23
N SER A 4 -11.63 24.24 -5.85
CA SER A 4 -12.08 25.22 -4.86
C SER A 4 -11.50 24.88 -3.50
N SER A 5 -11.01 25.89 -2.80
CA SER A 5 -10.56 25.74 -1.41
C SER A 5 -11.75 25.41 -0.50
N TYR A 6 -11.49 24.70 0.60
CA TYR A 6 -12.50 24.53 1.65
C TYR A 6 -12.80 25.89 2.31
N PRO A 7 -14.03 26.12 2.74
CA PRO A 7 -14.42 27.42 3.30
C PRO A 7 -13.81 27.70 4.68
N ILE A 8 -13.55 26.67 5.47
CA ILE A 8 -13.08 26.79 6.85
C ILE A 8 -12.00 25.74 7.12
N TYR A 9 -10.94 26.15 7.80
CA TYR A 9 -9.83 25.32 8.23
C TYR A 9 -9.70 25.32 9.75
N LYS A 10 -9.01 24.33 10.30
CA LYS A 10 -8.61 24.20 11.71
C LYS A 10 -7.19 23.65 11.81
N GLU A 11 -6.52 23.94 12.91
CA GLU A 11 -5.24 23.32 13.24
C GLU A 11 -5.38 21.79 13.31
N SER A 12 -4.50 21.06 12.64
CA SER A 12 -4.49 19.60 12.67
C SER A 12 -3.98 19.00 13.99
N GLY A 13 -3.29 19.81 14.80
CA GLY A 13 -2.54 19.36 15.97
C GLY A 13 -1.22 18.65 15.62
N ILE A 14 -0.85 18.61 14.34
CA ILE A 14 0.36 17.95 13.84
C ILE A 14 1.23 19.02 13.17
N LYS A 15 2.38 19.31 13.78
CA LYS A 15 3.26 20.42 13.39
C LYS A 15 3.59 20.51 11.90
N TRP A 16 3.84 19.38 11.24
CA TRP A 16 4.22 19.35 9.82
C TRP A 16 3.02 19.45 8.88
N LEU A 17 1.82 19.09 9.35
CA LEU A 17 0.60 19.10 8.53
C LEU A 17 -0.08 20.50 8.54
N GLY A 18 0.12 21.28 9.62
CA GLY A 18 -0.49 22.60 9.77
C GLY A 18 -2.01 22.53 9.83
N GLU A 19 -2.68 23.38 9.07
CA GLU A 19 -4.12 23.45 9.01
C GLU A 19 -4.73 22.42 8.05
N ILE A 20 -5.88 21.88 8.42
CA ILE A 20 -6.70 20.96 7.61
C ILE A 20 -8.12 21.50 7.50
N PRO A 21 -8.92 21.11 6.50
CA PRO A 21 -10.35 21.45 6.44
C PRO A 21 -11.04 21.10 7.74
N SER A 22 -11.94 21.97 8.22
CA SER A 22 -12.57 21.84 9.53
C SER A 22 -13.33 20.54 9.75
N GLY A 23 -13.87 19.92 8.67
CA GLY A 23 -14.54 18.63 8.69
C GLY A 23 -13.60 17.41 8.64
N TRP A 24 -12.28 17.62 8.55
CA TRP A 24 -11.31 16.52 8.49
C TRP A 24 -10.70 16.26 9.86
N ASP A 25 -10.25 15.00 10.05
CA ASP A 25 -9.50 14.59 11.24
C ASP A 25 -8.17 13.97 10.84
N ALA A 26 -7.11 14.30 11.58
CA ALA A 26 -5.83 13.64 11.48
C ALA A 26 -5.81 12.40 12.38
N LYS A 27 -5.65 11.22 11.79
CA LYS A 27 -5.64 9.93 12.50
C LYS A 27 -4.42 9.11 12.12
N ARG A 28 -3.94 8.31 13.06
CA ARG A 28 -2.86 7.35 12.76
C ARG A 28 -3.40 6.24 11.86
N LEU A 29 -2.66 5.90 10.81
CA LEU A 29 -3.04 4.88 9.81
C LEU A 29 -3.51 3.57 10.46
N LYS A 30 -2.83 3.09 11.48
CA LYS A 30 -3.17 1.85 12.21
C LYS A 30 -4.58 1.80 12.83
N TYR A 31 -5.27 2.94 12.95
CA TYR A 31 -6.64 3.00 13.50
C TYR A 31 -7.72 3.09 12.42
N ILE A 32 -7.31 3.26 11.17
CA ILE A 32 -8.21 3.46 10.03
C ILE A 32 -7.91 2.51 8.86
N SER A 33 -6.93 1.63 9.02
CA SER A 33 -6.56 0.59 8.07
C SER A 33 -6.08 -0.66 8.80
N THR A 34 -6.06 -1.78 8.09
CA THR A 34 -5.34 -2.99 8.48
C THR A 34 -4.09 -3.15 7.62
N VAL A 35 -3.14 -3.95 8.09
CA VAL A 35 -1.86 -4.17 7.39
C VAL A 35 -1.57 -5.66 7.33
N ASN A 36 -1.44 -6.21 6.12
CA ASN A 36 -1.05 -7.60 5.89
C ASN A 36 -1.96 -8.65 6.56
N ASP A 37 -3.26 -8.38 6.63
CA ASP A 37 -4.24 -9.20 7.34
C ASP A 37 -4.68 -10.45 6.55
N ASP A 38 -4.35 -10.56 5.28
CA ASP A 38 -4.78 -11.64 4.40
C ASP A 38 -3.57 -12.31 3.73
N ILE A 39 -3.36 -13.59 4.05
CA ILE A 39 -2.21 -14.36 3.56
C ILE A 39 -2.65 -15.73 3.05
N LEU A 40 -1.90 -16.26 2.08
CA LEU A 40 -2.07 -17.64 1.64
C LEU A 40 -1.76 -18.61 2.80
N PRO A 41 -2.68 -19.54 3.11
CA PRO A 41 -2.42 -20.59 4.09
C PRO A 41 -1.21 -21.45 3.69
N ASP A 42 -0.46 -21.97 4.66
CA ASP A 42 0.65 -22.88 4.40
C ASP A 42 0.18 -24.22 3.77
N SER A 43 -1.11 -24.57 3.96
CA SER A 43 -1.76 -25.73 3.32
C SER A 43 -2.18 -25.47 1.87
N THR A 44 -1.83 -24.33 1.27
CA THR A 44 -2.16 -24.03 -0.12
C THR A 44 -1.54 -25.06 -1.06
N SER A 45 -2.34 -25.65 -1.94
CA SER A 45 -1.87 -26.64 -2.90
C SER A 45 -0.79 -26.08 -3.83
N GLU A 46 0.29 -26.83 -4.04
CA GLU A 46 1.34 -26.48 -5.00
C GLU A 46 0.83 -26.35 -6.43
N ASN A 47 -0.27 -27.04 -6.77
CA ASN A 47 -0.90 -27.01 -8.08
C ASN A 47 -1.92 -25.84 -8.23
N LYS A 48 -2.07 -25.00 -7.20
CA LYS A 48 -2.93 -23.81 -7.31
C LYS A 48 -2.31 -22.80 -8.28
N GLU A 49 -3.06 -22.40 -9.27
CA GLU A 49 -2.68 -21.27 -10.12
C GLU A 49 -2.80 -19.95 -9.33
N ILE A 50 -1.78 -19.13 -9.44
CA ILE A 50 -1.75 -17.79 -8.84
C ILE A 50 -1.26 -16.77 -9.86
N ASN A 51 -1.70 -15.53 -9.68
CA ASN A 51 -1.14 -14.36 -10.35
C ASN A 51 -0.28 -13.61 -9.33
N TYR A 52 1.02 -13.60 -9.56
CA TYR A 52 2.00 -13.07 -8.61
C TYR A 52 2.47 -11.67 -8.98
N ILE A 53 2.45 -10.77 -8.00
CA ILE A 53 2.95 -9.40 -8.10
C ILE A 53 4.26 -9.31 -7.31
N ASP A 54 5.38 -9.23 -8.02
CA ASP A 54 6.68 -9.00 -7.39
C ASP A 54 6.94 -7.51 -7.14
N ILE A 55 7.95 -7.21 -6.31
CA ILE A 55 8.33 -5.83 -5.98
C ILE A 55 8.67 -5.04 -7.24
N GLY A 56 9.39 -5.65 -8.19
CA GLY A 56 9.74 -5.05 -9.46
C GLY A 56 8.55 -4.77 -10.40
N SER A 57 7.38 -5.35 -10.11
CA SER A 57 6.17 -5.15 -10.90
C SER A 57 5.37 -3.91 -10.52
N VAL A 58 5.78 -3.18 -9.48
CA VAL A 58 5.06 -2.00 -8.97
C VAL A 58 5.91 -0.76 -9.11
N THR A 59 5.32 0.28 -9.62
CA THR A 59 5.90 1.62 -9.70
C THR A 59 5.01 2.63 -9.00
N THR A 60 5.40 3.91 -9.04
CA THR A 60 4.63 4.98 -8.42
C THR A 60 3.24 5.10 -9.03
N GLY A 61 2.24 4.71 -8.28
CA GLY A 61 0.82 4.88 -8.61
C GLY A 61 0.15 3.72 -9.35
N TYR A 62 0.88 2.72 -9.86
CA TYR A 62 0.27 1.60 -10.59
C TYR A 62 1.10 0.31 -10.56
N ILE A 63 0.42 -0.81 -10.80
CA ILE A 63 1.01 -2.13 -11.00
C ILE A 63 1.26 -2.29 -12.50
N GLN A 64 2.51 -2.55 -12.89
CA GLN A 64 2.91 -2.65 -14.31
C GLN A 64 2.58 -4.00 -14.93
N ASN A 65 2.80 -5.08 -14.18
CA ASN A 65 2.60 -6.45 -14.63
C ASN A 65 2.41 -7.41 -13.44
N HIS A 66 2.13 -8.65 -13.78
CA HIS A 66 2.10 -9.78 -12.86
C HIS A 66 2.60 -11.01 -13.61
N GLU A 67 2.91 -12.07 -12.89
CA GLU A 67 3.32 -13.35 -13.45
C GLU A 67 2.32 -14.45 -13.06
N GLN A 68 1.80 -15.18 -14.05
CA GLN A 68 0.93 -16.34 -13.81
C GLN A 68 1.79 -17.59 -13.63
N MET A 69 1.58 -18.31 -12.53
CA MET A 69 2.34 -19.51 -12.22
C MET A 69 1.58 -20.45 -11.28
N LEU A 70 2.07 -21.67 -11.13
CA LEU A 70 1.65 -22.58 -10.07
C LEU A 70 2.30 -22.14 -8.75
N TYR A 71 1.56 -22.24 -7.66
CA TYR A 71 2.06 -21.85 -6.34
C TYR A 71 3.33 -22.60 -5.92
N GLY A 72 3.46 -23.88 -6.29
CA GLY A 72 4.67 -24.67 -6.04
C GLY A 72 5.93 -24.13 -6.73
N ASN A 73 5.77 -23.35 -7.80
CA ASN A 73 6.88 -22.71 -8.52
C ASN A 73 7.11 -21.26 -8.08
N ALA A 74 6.23 -20.72 -7.22
CA ALA A 74 6.30 -19.34 -6.80
C ALA A 74 7.44 -19.13 -5.78
N PRO A 75 8.03 -17.94 -5.76
CA PRO A 75 8.97 -17.56 -4.70
C PRO A 75 8.33 -17.72 -3.31
N SER A 76 9.11 -18.11 -2.30
CA SER A 76 8.64 -18.27 -0.91
C SER A 76 7.96 -17.00 -0.34
N ARG A 77 8.26 -15.85 -0.91
CA ARG A 77 7.65 -14.56 -0.58
C ARG A 77 6.29 -14.30 -1.25
N ALA A 78 5.76 -15.19 -2.09
CA ALA A 78 4.43 -15.09 -2.68
C ALA A 78 3.35 -15.47 -1.66
N LYS A 79 2.98 -14.55 -0.77
CA LYS A 79 2.12 -14.85 0.39
C LYS A 79 0.97 -13.88 0.61
N ARG A 80 1.08 -12.61 0.20
CA ARG A 80 0.07 -11.57 0.52
C ARG A 80 -1.10 -11.63 -0.44
N ILE A 81 -2.30 -11.92 0.04
CA ILE A 81 -3.52 -11.82 -0.78
C ILE A 81 -3.93 -10.36 -0.83
N VAL A 82 -4.05 -9.83 -2.04
CA VAL A 82 -4.50 -8.45 -2.26
C VAL A 82 -5.93 -8.41 -2.74
N LYS A 83 -6.64 -7.33 -2.41
CA LYS A 83 -8.02 -7.08 -2.84
C LYS A 83 -8.13 -5.72 -3.49
N HIS A 84 -9.15 -5.57 -4.31
CA HIS A 84 -9.48 -4.28 -4.89
C HIS A 84 -9.57 -3.19 -3.81
N GLY A 85 -8.91 -2.07 -4.04
CA GLY A 85 -8.86 -0.94 -3.10
C GLY A 85 -7.77 -1.02 -2.04
N ASP A 86 -7.05 -2.15 -1.94
CA ASP A 86 -5.82 -2.22 -1.13
C ASP A 86 -4.74 -1.31 -1.75
N ILE A 87 -3.77 -0.93 -0.94
CA ILE A 87 -2.59 -0.20 -1.42
C ILE A 87 -1.34 -0.99 -1.09
N LEU A 88 -0.59 -1.33 -2.12
CA LEU A 88 0.73 -1.93 -1.99
C LEU A 88 1.75 -0.84 -1.68
N VAL A 89 2.51 -1.02 -0.60
CA VAL A 89 3.63 -0.14 -0.23
C VAL A 89 4.88 -1.00 -0.14
N SER A 90 5.85 -0.80 -1.03
CA SER A 90 7.11 -1.50 -0.95
C SER A 90 7.84 -1.16 0.35
N THR A 91 8.25 -2.19 1.09
CA THR A 91 9.08 -2.06 2.29
C THR A 91 10.57 -2.23 1.98
N VAL A 92 10.89 -2.48 0.70
CA VAL A 92 12.25 -2.56 0.18
C VAL A 92 12.49 -1.31 -0.66
N ARG A 93 13.51 -0.52 -0.31
CA ARG A 93 13.85 0.72 -1.00
C ARG A 93 12.63 1.65 -1.14
N THR A 94 11.96 1.95 -0.04
CA THR A 94 10.73 2.76 -0.01
C THR A 94 10.87 4.12 -0.70
N TYR A 95 12.10 4.67 -0.74
CA TYR A 95 12.44 5.90 -1.46
C TYR A 95 12.16 5.84 -2.98
N LEU A 96 12.12 4.65 -3.57
CA LEU A 96 11.73 4.47 -4.98
C LEU A 96 10.22 4.65 -5.21
N LYS A 97 9.44 4.83 -4.15
CA LYS A 97 8.00 5.06 -4.20
C LYS A 97 7.22 4.00 -5.00
N ALA A 98 7.65 2.72 -4.89
CA ALA A 98 6.87 1.61 -5.43
C ALA A 98 5.61 1.41 -4.56
N ILE A 99 4.65 2.31 -4.75
CA ILE A 99 3.39 2.40 -4.02
C ILE A 99 2.26 2.49 -5.05
N ALA A 100 1.33 1.54 -5.01
CA ALA A 100 0.24 1.48 -5.97
C ALA A 100 -1.07 0.99 -5.35
N PRO A 101 -2.24 1.54 -5.76
CA PRO A 101 -3.52 0.94 -5.45
C PRO A 101 -3.68 -0.35 -6.23
N VAL A 102 -4.44 -1.29 -5.68
CA VAL A 102 -4.85 -2.53 -6.35
C VAL A 102 -6.17 -2.28 -7.07
N PRO A 103 -6.16 -2.21 -8.40
CA PRO A 103 -7.39 -2.08 -9.18
C PRO A 103 -8.17 -3.40 -9.23
N ILE A 104 -9.41 -3.35 -9.71
CA ILE A 104 -10.34 -4.50 -9.66
C ILE A 104 -9.82 -5.73 -10.42
N GLU A 105 -9.09 -5.53 -11.51
CA GLU A 105 -8.51 -6.60 -12.30
C GLU A 105 -7.43 -7.42 -11.59
N TYR A 106 -6.88 -6.90 -10.49
CA TYR A 106 -5.89 -7.56 -9.64
C TYR A 106 -6.48 -8.10 -8.32
N ASP A 107 -7.82 -8.15 -8.23
CA ASP A 107 -8.47 -8.68 -7.04
C ASP A 107 -8.09 -10.15 -6.81
N ASN A 108 -7.78 -10.51 -5.55
CA ASN A 108 -7.30 -11.84 -5.14
C ASN A 108 -5.95 -12.31 -5.76
N TYR A 109 -5.17 -11.41 -6.34
CA TYR A 109 -3.79 -11.71 -6.72
C TYR A 109 -2.90 -11.87 -5.48
N ILE A 110 -1.71 -12.42 -5.70
CA ILE A 110 -0.75 -12.68 -4.63
C ILE A 110 0.44 -11.75 -4.76
N ALA A 111 0.64 -10.89 -3.78
CA ALA A 111 1.78 -10.01 -3.74
C ALA A 111 2.93 -10.58 -2.90
N SER A 112 4.14 -10.11 -3.18
CA SER A 112 5.34 -10.41 -2.42
C SER A 112 5.23 -9.94 -0.96
N THR A 113 5.83 -10.68 -0.03
CA THR A 113 6.01 -10.22 1.37
C THR A 113 6.87 -8.96 1.50
N GLY A 114 7.55 -8.55 0.43
CA GLY A 114 8.24 -7.27 0.35
C GLY A 114 7.30 -6.05 0.25
N PHE A 115 5.99 -6.28 0.15
CA PHE A 115 4.99 -5.22 0.28
C PHE A 115 4.34 -5.23 1.67
N ALA A 116 4.07 -4.06 2.22
CA ALA A 116 2.99 -3.87 3.16
C ALA A 116 1.70 -3.66 2.35
N VAL A 117 0.70 -4.51 2.59
CA VAL A 117 -0.64 -4.40 2.01
C VAL A 117 -1.50 -3.62 2.98
N ILE A 118 -1.84 -2.39 2.61
CA ILE A 118 -2.67 -1.49 3.42
C ILE A 118 -4.10 -1.60 2.93
N ARG A 119 -4.98 -2.08 3.80
CA ARG A 119 -6.41 -2.21 3.52
C ARG A 119 -7.20 -1.16 4.27
N SER A 120 -7.89 -0.30 3.53
CA SER A 120 -8.73 0.75 4.12
C SER A 120 -9.94 0.16 4.84
N THR A 121 -10.28 0.72 6.00
CA THR A 121 -11.55 0.45 6.67
C THR A 121 -12.58 1.48 6.22
N VAL A 122 -13.83 1.34 6.70
CA VAL A 122 -14.90 2.33 6.45
C VAL A 122 -14.57 3.77 6.88
N LYS A 123 -13.47 3.94 7.64
CA LYS A 123 -13.01 5.26 8.14
C LYS A 123 -12.01 5.94 7.21
N LEU A 124 -11.56 5.27 6.16
CA LEU A 124 -10.56 5.77 5.22
C LEU A 124 -11.01 5.46 3.81
N ASP A 125 -11.23 6.49 3.01
CA ASP A 125 -11.47 6.32 1.59
C ASP A 125 -10.20 5.82 0.88
N SER A 126 -10.31 4.75 0.10
CA SER A 126 -9.17 4.12 -0.57
C SER A 126 -8.54 5.02 -1.63
N SER A 127 -9.35 5.85 -2.30
CA SER A 127 -8.85 6.81 -3.29
C SER A 127 -8.03 7.91 -2.63
N PHE A 128 -8.46 8.38 -1.43
CA PHE A 128 -7.69 9.33 -0.64
C PHE A 128 -6.41 8.68 -0.08
N ALA A 129 -6.50 7.46 0.43
CA ALA A 129 -5.36 6.73 1.00
C ALA A 129 -4.19 6.62 0.01
N LYS A 130 -4.48 6.36 -1.27
CA LYS A 130 -3.48 6.36 -2.35
C LYS A 130 -2.64 7.64 -2.36
N TYR A 131 -3.29 8.81 -2.35
CA TYR A 131 -2.57 10.09 -2.39
C TYR A 131 -1.80 10.37 -1.09
N ALA A 132 -2.40 10.02 0.05
CA ALA A 132 -1.75 10.20 1.35
C ALA A 132 -0.47 9.36 1.48
N LEU A 133 -0.49 8.09 1.02
CA LEU A 133 0.65 7.18 1.07
C LEU A 133 1.71 7.46 -0.01
N LEU A 134 1.33 8.12 -1.11
CA LEU A 134 2.28 8.59 -2.13
C LEU A 134 2.94 9.93 -1.76
N SER A 135 2.47 10.59 -0.71
CA SER A 135 3.05 11.87 -0.30
C SER A 135 4.51 11.70 0.14
N SER A 136 5.36 12.68 -0.18
CA SER A 136 6.76 12.68 0.25
C SER A 136 6.87 12.57 1.76
N TYR A 137 5.98 13.23 2.50
CA TYR A 137 5.96 13.14 3.95
C TYR A 137 5.84 11.69 4.47
N PHE A 138 4.90 10.89 3.92
CA PHE A 138 4.75 9.50 4.33
C PHE A 138 6.01 8.68 3.97
N VAL A 139 6.51 8.84 2.75
CA VAL A 139 7.70 8.12 2.28
C VAL A 139 8.92 8.46 3.13
N ASP A 140 9.18 9.76 3.34
CA ASP A 140 10.32 10.23 4.14
C ASP A 140 10.23 9.75 5.60
N LEU A 141 9.01 9.70 6.16
CA LEU A 141 8.79 9.18 7.51
C LEU A 141 9.08 7.68 7.60
N VAL A 142 8.66 6.89 6.63
CA VAL A 142 8.94 5.45 6.58
C VAL A 142 10.44 5.23 6.40
N GLU A 143 11.06 5.96 5.48
CA GLU A 143 12.49 5.88 5.21
C GLU A 143 13.33 6.22 6.45
N SER A 144 12.99 7.31 7.14
CA SER A 144 13.69 7.73 8.36
C SER A 144 13.64 6.72 9.50
N ARG A 145 12.68 5.79 9.46
CA ARG A 145 12.49 4.72 10.45
C ARG A 145 12.92 3.34 9.94
N SER A 146 13.29 3.25 8.69
CA SER A 146 13.79 2.01 8.11
C SER A 146 15.16 1.71 8.66
N VAL A 147 15.31 0.52 9.25
CA VAL A 147 16.59 0.01 9.76
C VAL A 147 16.96 -1.16 8.87
N GLY A 148 17.99 -1.00 8.07
CA GLY A 148 18.44 -2.10 7.23
C GLY A 148 19.68 -1.73 6.44
N VAL A 149 20.55 -2.72 6.28
CA VAL A 149 21.69 -2.64 5.36
C VAL A 149 21.12 -2.59 3.97
N SER A 150 21.60 -1.65 3.16
CA SER A 150 21.26 -1.55 1.75
C SER A 150 21.29 -2.94 1.09
N TYR A 151 20.15 -3.40 0.62
CA TYR A 151 20.14 -4.48 -0.34
C TYR A 151 20.82 -3.98 -1.63
N PRO A 152 21.76 -4.75 -2.19
CA PRO A 152 22.40 -4.41 -3.45
C PRO A 152 21.40 -4.36 -4.60
#